data_899152e36c753fcc1ce4705962cc4231
#
_entry.id   899152e36c753fcc1ce4705962cc4231
#
_cell.length_a   1.000
_cell.length_b   1.000
_cell.length_c   1.000
_cell.angle_alpha   90.00
_cell.angle_beta   90.00
_cell.angle_gamma   90.00
#
_symmetry.space_group_name_H-M   'P 1'
#
loop_
_entity.id
_entity.type
_entity.pdbx_description
1 polymer ?
#
loop_
_entity_poly.entity_id
_entity_poly.type
_entity_poly.pdbx_seq_one_letter_code
_entity_poly.pdbx_strand_id
1 'polypeptide(L)'
;FDADIDELNPKKEDRETRYGGDPLIPAAVGASALLAAVPAALMPPLSWPWLAGFIALGVAYSAPPARLKTRPPLDSLSNGLYVLPGIAAYAAVSGTHPPVLAVVGGWLWAMAMHTFSAIPDIEPDRRAGIETTATRLGEGRTYAYCALCWTAAAVAFGLLDPRLGALLACYPVGVVLVAQSSVDVARAYWWYPAVNTVVGAVFTMGGLWRLVHG
;
A
#
# COMPACT_ATOMS: atom_id res chain seq x y z
N PHE A 1 8.40 -15.83 7.92
CA PHE A 1 7.07 -16.03 8.50
C PHE A 1 6.05 -16.60 7.50
N ASP A 2 6.33 -16.64 6.19
CA ASP A 2 5.37 -16.92 5.13
C ASP A 2 5.67 -18.18 4.33
N ALA A 3 6.72 -18.93 4.69
CA ALA A 3 7.16 -20.12 3.97
C ALA A 3 6.03 -21.15 3.77
N ASP A 4 5.18 -21.32 4.78
CA ASP A 4 4.03 -22.23 4.76
C ASP A 4 2.92 -21.83 3.77
N ILE A 5 2.72 -20.53 3.56
CA ILE A 5 1.75 -19.99 2.57
C ILE A 5 2.38 -19.98 1.18
N ASP A 6 3.66 -19.64 1.11
CA ASP A 6 4.41 -19.54 -0.15
C ASP A 6 4.55 -20.90 -0.85
N GLU A 7 4.59 -22.00 -0.09
CA GLU A 7 4.61 -23.37 -0.65
C GLU A 7 3.33 -23.71 -1.42
N LEU A 8 2.21 -23.09 -1.08
CA LEU A 8 0.90 -23.35 -1.70
C LEU A 8 0.58 -22.40 -2.87
N ASN A 9 1.43 -21.41 -3.14
CA ASN A 9 1.17 -20.41 -4.19
C ASN A 9 1.90 -20.76 -5.49
N PRO A 10 1.18 -21.17 -6.57
CA PRO A 10 1.78 -21.53 -7.85
C PRO A 10 2.59 -20.41 -8.51
N LYS A 11 2.25 -19.12 -8.25
CA LYS A 11 2.99 -17.98 -8.80
C LYS A 11 4.44 -17.92 -8.33
N LYS A 12 4.72 -18.49 -7.15
CA LYS A 12 6.06 -18.49 -6.56
C LYS A 12 6.96 -19.60 -7.13
N GLU A 13 6.42 -20.50 -7.95
CA GLU A 13 7.24 -21.50 -8.64
C GLU A 13 7.99 -20.92 -9.84
N ASP A 14 7.37 -19.98 -10.57
CA ASP A 14 7.89 -19.53 -11.87
C ASP A 14 8.51 -18.13 -11.86
N ARG A 15 8.17 -17.25 -10.91
CA ARG A 15 8.48 -15.81 -10.99
C ARG A 15 9.07 -15.18 -9.74
N GLU A 16 8.99 -15.82 -8.60
CA GLU A 16 9.45 -15.26 -7.33
C GLU A 16 10.43 -16.22 -6.65
N THR A 17 11.55 -15.67 -6.13
CA THR A 17 12.52 -16.45 -5.37
C THR A 17 11.95 -16.82 -4.01
N ARG A 18 11.77 -18.11 -3.77
CA ARG A 18 11.42 -18.62 -2.44
C ARG A 18 12.60 -18.50 -1.49
N TYR A 19 12.31 -18.19 -0.23
CA TYR A 19 13.32 -18.27 0.81
C TYR A 19 13.72 -19.75 1.07
N GLY A 20 14.85 -20.14 0.54
CA GLY A 20 15.42 -21.50 0.68
C GLY A 20 16.21 -21.75 1.95
N GLY A 21 16.09 -20.90 2.99
CA GLY A 21 16.86 -21.03 4.23
C GLY A 21 18.25 -20.41 4.16
N ASP A 22 18.56 -19.62 3.13
CA ASP A 22 19.86 -18.95 3.00
C ASP A 22 20.10 -17.97 4.18
N PRO A 23 21.13 -18.19 5.01
CA PRO A 23 21.43 -17.34 6.16
C PRO A 23 21.83 -15.90 5.78
N LEU A 24 22.21 -15.66 4.54
CA LEU A 24 22.56 -14.30 4.06
C LEU A 24 21.33 -13.39 4.01
N ILE A 25 20.14 -13.93 3.76
CA ILE A 25 18.92 -13.11 3.68
C ILE A 25 18.57 -12.50 5.04
N PRO A 26 18.40 -13.26 6.15
CA PRO A 26 18.14 -12.65 7.46
C PRO A 26 19.31 -11.79 7.94
N ALA A 27 20.57 -12.11 7.59
CA ALA A 27 21.71 -11.28 7.91
C ALA A 27 21.65 -9.93 7.18
N ALA A 28 21.31 -9.93 5.88
CA ALA A 28 21.13 -8.70 5.09
C ALA A 28 19.97 -7.85 5.61
N VAL A 29 18.84 -8.49 5.97
CA VAL A 29 17.68 -7.80 6.60
C VAL A 29 18.10 -7.17 7.93
N GLY A 30 18.81 -7.91 8.79
CA GLY A 30 19.31 -7.41 10.06
C GLY A 30 20.28 -6.23 9.90
N ALA A 31 21.22 -6.35 8.98
CA ALA A 31 22.17 -5.27 8.66
C ALA A 31 21.44 -4.02 8.13
N SER A 32 20.49 -4.20 7.22
CA SER A 32 19.66 -3.10 6.69
C SER A 32 18.84 -2.41 7.79
N ALA A 33 18.27 -3.19 8.72
CA ALA A 33 17.53 -2.66 9.86
C ALA A 33 18.42 -1.84 10.79
N LEU A 34 19.65 -2.32 11.09
CA LEU A 34 20.62 -1.59 11.87
C LEU A 34 21.06 -0.30 11.18
N LEU A 35 21.33 -0.34 9.87
CA LEU A 35 21.67 0.85 9.09
C LEU A 35 20.52 1.87 9.08
N ALA A 36 19.27 1.42 9.01
CA ALA A 36 18.09 2.28 9.05
C ALA A 36 17.83 2.85 10.46
N ALA A 37 18.22 2.15 11.52
CA ALA A 37 18.03 2.60 12.90
C ALA A 37 18.80 3.88 13.23
N VAL A 38 19.99 4.07 12.63
CA VAL A 38 20.83 5.27 12.86
C VAL A 38 20.10 6.54 12.39
N PRO A 39 19.70 6.70 11.11
CA PRO A 39 18.96 7.89 10.68
C PRO A 39 17.61 8.01 11.40
N ALA A 40 16.93 6.89 11.71
CA ALA A 40 15.68 6.92 12.46
C ALA A 40 15.86 7.52 13.86
N ALA A 41 16.95 7.16 14.56
CA ALA A 41 17.28 7.71 15.89
C ALA A 41 17.59 9.22 15.86
N LEU A 42 18.07 9.73 14.72
CA LEU A 42 18.37 11.15 14.51
C LEU A 42 17.16 11.97 14.09
N MET A 43 16.02 11.33 13.79
CA MET A 43 14.78 12.04 13.41
C MET A 43 14.17 12.74 14.63
N PRO A 44 13.45 13.86 14.42
CA PRO A 44 12.72 14.54 15.48
C PRO A 44 11.74 13.57 16.18
N PRO A 45 11.55 13.70 17.51
CA PRO A 45 10.69 12.78 18.29
C PRO A 45 9.26 12.64 17.78
N LEU A 46 8.74 13.67 17.11
CA LEU A 46 7.40 13.67 16.51
C LEU A 46 7.22 12.60 15.40
N SER A 47 8.32 12.16 14.80
CA SER A 47 8.34 11.12 13.74
C SER A 47 8.29 9.70 14.31
N TRP A 48 8.76 9.49 15.53
CA TRP A 48 8.95 8.15 16.09
C TRP A 48 7.68 7.33 16.25
N PRO A 49 6.54 7.88 16.70
CA PRO A 49 5.29 7.10 16.76
C PRO A 49 4.88 6.52 15.41
N TRP A 50 5.10 7.25 14.34
CA TRP A 50 4.74 6.84 12.98
C TRP A 50 5.67 5.74 12.45
N LEU A 51 6.97 5.86 12.71
CA LEU A 51 7.95 4.82 12.39
C LEU A 51 7.71 3.54 13.20
N ALA A 52 7.44 3.68 14.50
CA ALA A 52 7.09 2.56 15.36
C ALA A 52 5.79 1.87 14.90
N GLY A 53 4.78 2.66 14.53
CA GLY A 53 3.54 2.17 13.95
C GLY A 53 3.75 1.40 12.63
N PHE A 54 4.62 1.91 11.74
CA PHE A 54 4.99 1.24 10.51
C PHE A 54 5.60 -0.14 10.78
N ILE A 55 6.58 -0.21 11.68
CA ILE A 55 7.24 -1.47 12.06
C ILE A 55 6.23 -2.42 12.72
N ALA A 56 5.45 -1.92 13.69
CA ALA A 56 4.47 -2.74 14.41
C ALA A 56 3.41 -3.33 13.48
N LEU A 57 2.83 -2.52 12.57
CA LEU A 57 1.87 -3.00 11.56
C LEU A 57 2.52 -3.93 10.56
N GLY A 58 3.76 -3.66 10.11
CA GLY A 58 4.50 -4.53 9.20
C GLY A 58 4.75 -5.92 9.81
N VAL A 59 5.16 -5.96 11.07
CA VAL A 59 5.31 -7.24 11.81
C VAL A 59 3.95 -7.92 11.98
N ALA A 60 2.92 -7.20 12.43
CA ALA A 60 1.58 -7.75 12.64
C ALA A 60 0.95 -8.25 11.34
N TYR A 61 1.30 -7.67 10.20
CA TYR A 61 0.81 -8.08 8.89
C TYR A 61 1.18 -9.53 8.56
N SER A 62 2.43 -9.93 8.79
CA SER A 62 2.92 -11.27 8.44
C SER A 62 3.15 -12.20 9.63
N ALA A 63 3.47 -11.68 10.82
CA ALA A 63 3.89 -12.49 11.95
C ALA A 63 2.71 -13.05 12.77
N PRO A 64 2.76 -14.33 13.20
CA PRO A 64 1.86 -14.86 14.21
C PRO A 64 2.02 -14.11 15.55
N PRO A 65 0.98 -14.02 16.37
CA PRO A 65 -0.37 -14.56 16.18
C PRO A 65 -1.29 -13.62 15.37
N ALA A 66 -0.87 -12.40 15.05
CA ALA A 66 -1.74 -11.42 14.40
C ALA A 66 -2.04 -11.81 12.94
N ARG A 67 -1.00 -11.98 12.12
CA ARG A 67 -1.04 -12.42 10.72
C ARG A 67 -2.19 -11.78 9.93
N LEU A 68 -2.23 -10.41 9.94
CA LEU A 68 -3.37 -9.64 9.46
C LEU A 68 -3.67 -9.87 7.97
N LYS A 69 -2.65 -10.24 7.19
CA LYS A 69 -2.76 -10.50 5.76
C LYS A 69 -3.75 -11.62 5.38
N THR A 70 -4.11 -12.50 6.33
CA THR A 70 -5.08 -13.58 6.12
C THR A 70 -6.37 -13.37 6.92
N ARG A 71 -6.67 -12.15 7.32
CA ARG A 71 -7.82 -11.82 8.17
C ARG A 71 -8.65 -10.68 7.58
N PRO A 72 -9.64 -10.95 6.73
CA PRO A 72 -10.54 -9.93 6.21
C PRO A 72 -11.35 -9.23 7.31
N PRO A 73 -11.48 -7.89 7.31
CA PRO A 73 -10.92 -6.91 6.37
C PRO A 73 -9.55 -6.36 6.79
N LEU A 74 -8.87 -6.97 7.77
CA LEU A 74 -7.63 -6.44 8.34
C LEU A 74 -6.46 -6.52 7.36
N ASP A 75 -6.48 -7.46 6.41
CA ASP A 75 -5.53 -7.54 5.30
C ASP A 75 -5.51 -6.25 4.48
N SER A 76 -6.67 -5.70 4.14
CA SER A 76 -6.79 -4.42 3.44
C SER A 76 -6.48 -3.24 4.36
N LEU A 77 -7.12 -3.19 5.53
CA LEU A 77 -7.02 -2.06 6.46
C LEU A 77 -5.58 -1.81 6.93
N SER A 78 -4.82 -2.87 7.20
CA SER A 78 -3.42 -2.74 7.67
C SER A 78 -2.48 -2.19 6.59
N ASN A 79 -2.85 -2.20 5.31
CA ASN A 79 -2.03 -1.64 4.25
C ASN A 79 -1.92 -0.11 4.26
N GLY A 80 -2.72 0.57 5.05
CA GLY A 80 -2.45 1.96 5.41
C GLY A 80 -1.06 2.19 6.03
N LEU A 81 -0.38 1.13 6.49
CA LEU A 81 1.00 1.18 6.98
C LEU A 81 1.95 1.88 5.99
N TYR A 82 1.72 1.76 4.68
CA TYR A 82 2.56 2.39 3.65
C TYR A 82 2.52 3.92 3.68
N VAL A 83 1.54 4.53 4.34
CA VAL A 83 1.45 5.99 4.52
C VAL A 83 2.30 6.47 5.69
N LEU A 84 2.55 5.62 6.68
CA LEU A 84 3.22 6.01 7.94
C LEU A 84 4.64 6.58 7.75
N PRO A 85 5.50 6.05 6.86
CA PRO A 85 6.79 6.67 6.58
C PRO A 85 6.68 8.09 6.00
N GLY A 86 5.67 8.33 5.14
CA GLY A 86 5.38 9.66 4.61
C GLY A 86 4.93 10.64 5.70
N ILE A 87 4.10 10.18 6.63
CA ILE A 87 3.69 10.96 7.80
C ILE A 87 4.90 11.30 8.68
N ALA A 88 5.76 10.30 8.93
CA ALA A 88 6.99 10.50 9.70
C ALA A 88 7.91 11.54 9.05
N ALA A 89 8.10 11.46 7.74
CA ALA A 89 8.91 12.41 6.98
C ALA A 89 8.30 13.83 7.02
N TYR A 90 6.99 13.94 6.84
CA TYR A 90 6.29 15.23 6.96
C TYR A 90 6.49 15.83 8.36
N ALA A 91 6.27 15.03 9.40
CA ALA A 91 6.45 15.48 10.80
C ALA A 91 7.88 15.91 11.10
N ALA A 92 8.88 15.21 10.52
CA ALA A 92 10.29 15.54 10.67
C ALA A 92 10.65 16.91 10.06
N VAL A 93 10.08 17.21 8.89
CA VAL A 93 10.41 18.43 8.14
C VAL A 93 9.59 19.63 8.59
N SER A 94 8.27 19.43 8.82
CA SER A 94 7.36 20.52 9.16
C SER A 94 7.28 20.83 10.65
N GLY A 95 7.74 19.93 11.52
CA GLY A 95 7.56 20.03 12.97
C GLY A 95 6.10 19.88 13.45
N THR A 96 5.19 19.45 12.55
CA THR A 96 3.76 19.27 12.84
C THR A 96 3.25 17.95 12.24
N HIS A 97 2.09 17.49 12.67
CA HIS A 97 1.41 16.37 12.03
C HIS A 97 0.77 16.82 10.70
N PRO A 98 0.72 15.96 9.68
CA PRO A 98 0.00 16.27 8.44
C PRO A 98 -1.50 16.44 8.69
N PRO A 99 -2.22 17.14 7.82
CA PRO A 99 -3.68 17.23 7.90
C PRO A 99 -4.32 15.83 7.95
N VAL A 100 -5.31 15.66 8.82
CA VAL A 100 -6.01 14.36 8.98
C VAL A 100 -6.57 13.84 7.65
N LEU A 101 -7.09 14.73 6.81
CA LEU A 101 -7.59 14.36 5.49
C LEU A 101 -6.51 13.77 4.58
N ALA A 102 -5.26 14.26 4.66
CA ALA A 102 -4.14 13.67 3.92
C ALA A 102 -3.81 12.25 4.42
N VAL A 103 -3.85 12.04 5.74
CA VAL A 103 -3.62 10.72 6.34
C VAL A 103 -4.73 9.74 5.93
N VAL A 104 -5.99 10.15 6.11
CA VAL A 104 -7.16 9.31 5.75
C VAL A 104 -7.18 9.02 4.25
N GLY A 105 -6.97 10.03 3.41
CA GLY A 105 -6.92 9.86 1.97
C GLY A 105 -5.81 8.92 1.50
N GLY A 106 -4.60 9.09 2.05
CA GLY A 106 -3.48 8.19 1.78
C GLY A 106 -3.75 6.76 2.23
N TRP A 107 -4.34 6.60 3.42
CA TRP A 107 -4.71 5.28 3.96
C TRP A 107 -5.72 4.54 3.07
N LEU A 108 -6.79 5.23 2.68
CA LEU A 108 -7.81 4.69 1.77
C LEU A 108 -7.22 4.34 0.39
N TRP A 109 -6.31 5.19 -0.12
CA TRP A 109 -5.62 4.92 -1.37
C TRP A 109 -4.78 3.63 -1.27
N ALA A 110 -4.02 3.44 -0.19
CA ALA A 110 -3.20 2.27 0.02
C ALA A 110 -4.04 0.99 0.20
N MET A 111 -5.15 1.07 0.94
CA MET A 111 -6.13 -0.03 1.07
C MET A 111 -6.64 -0.49 -0.28
N ALA A 112 -7.08 0.44 -1.13
CA ALA A 112 -7.59 0.13 -2.46
C ALA A 112 -6.51 -0.46 -3.36
N MET A 113 -5.29 0.10 -3.35
CA MET A 113 -4.17 -0.38 -4.16
C MET A 113 -3.83 -1.84 -3.82
N HIS A 114 -3.71 -2.15 -2.53
CA HIS A 114 -3.46 -3.51 -2.06
C HIS A 114 -4.59 -4.47 -2.46
N THR A 115 -5.84 -4.09 -2.18
CA THR A 115 -6.97 -4.97 -2.45
C THR A 115 -7.18 -5.19 -3.96
N PHE A 116 -6.91 -4.17 -4.78
CA PHE A 116 -6.91 -4.32 -6.24
C PHE A 116 -5.85 -5.31 -6.71
N SER A 117 -4.64 -5.27 -6.15
CA SER A 117 -3.56 -6.21 -6.50
C SER A 117 -3.87 -7.66 -6.13
N ALA A 118 -4.79 -7.88 -5.19
CA ALA A 118 -5.23 -9.21 -4.78
C ALA A 118 -6.34 -9.81 -5.67
N ILE A 119 -6.92 -9.05 -6.62
CA ILE A 119 -7.98 -9.58 -7.50
C ILE A 119 -7.51 -10.78 -8.32
N PRO A 120 -6.32 -10.75 -8.98
CA PRO A 120 -5.83 -11.91 -9.74
C PRO A 120 -5.56 -13.14 -8.87
N ASP A 121 -5.42 -12.96 -7.57
CA ASP A 121 -5.10 -14.02 -6.62
C ASP A 121 -6.33 -14.66 -5.97
N ILE A 122 -7.56 -14.16 -6.25
CA ILE A 122 -8.79 -14.66 -5.64
C ILE A 122 -8.93 -16.18 -5.79
N GLU A 123 -8.78 -16.71 -6.99
CA GLU A 123 -8.93 -18.16 -7.23
C GLU A 123 -7.77 -18.99 -6.70
N PRO A 124 -6.49 -18.61 -6.90
CA PRO A 124 -5.37 -19.27 -6.23
C PRO A 124 -5.48 -19.29 -4.71
N ASP A 125 -5.81 -18.16 -4.09
CA ASP A 125 -5.95 -18.04 -2.64
C ASP A 125 -7.07 -18.91 -2.10
N ARG A 126 -8.23 -18.94 -2.78
CA ARG A 126 -9.35 -19.85 -2.39
C ARG A 126 -8.95 -21.31 -2.40
N ARG A 127 -8.20 -21.74 -3.43
CA ARG A 127 -7.69 -23.12 -3.51
C ARG A 127 -6.71 -23.44 -2.40
N ALA A 128 -5.92 -22.46 -1.98
CA ALA A 128 -4.97 -22.57 -0.88
C ALA A 128 -5.63 -22.39 0.51
N GLY A 129 -6.94 -22.12 0.59
CA GLY A 129 -7.64 -21.85 1.85
C GLY A 129 -7.25 -20.54 2.50
N ILE A 130 -6.70 -19.59 1.73
CA ILE A 130 -6.29 -18.27 2.21
C ILE A 130 -7.49 -17.32 2.12
N GLU A 131 -7.83 -16.70 3.26
CA GLU A 131 -8.89 -15.70 3.33
C GLU A 131 -8.30 -14.29 3.28
N THR A 132 -8.71 -13.51 2.27
CA THR A 132 -8.40 -12.08 2.11
C THR A 132 -9.68 -11.29 1.88
N THR A 133 -9.61 -9.97 1.99
CA THR A 133 -10.76 -9.11 1.63
C THR A 133 -11.24 -9.39 0.20
N ALA A 134 -10.33 -9.58 -0.74
CA ALA A 134 -10.64 -9.89 -2.13
C ALA A 134 -11.33 -11.26 -2.28
N THR A 135 -10.81 -12.32 -1.64
CA THR A 135 -11.42 -13.67 -1.71
C THR A 135 -12.82 -13.69 -1.12
N ARG A 136 -13.05 -12.91 -0.04
CA ARG A 136 -14.35 -12.82 0.64
C ARG A 136 -15.39 -12.03 -0.14
N LEU A 137 -14.99 -10.94 -0.77
CA LEU A 137 -15.87 -10.10 -1.59
C LEU A 137 -16.15 -10.73 -2.96
N GLY A 138 -15.18 -11.42 -3.54
CA GLY A 138 -15.18 -11.83 -4.93
C GLY A 138 -14.87 -10.66 -5.88
N GLU A 139 -14.56 -10.97 -7.13
CA GLU A 139 -14.02 -10.01 -8.11
C GLU A 139 -14.86 -8.74 -8.25
N GLY A 140 -16.14 -8.86 -8.60
CA GLY A 140 -16.99 -7.69 -8.88
C GLY A 140 -17.15 -6.75 -7.69
N ARG A 141 -17.33 -7.29 -6.46
CA ARG A 141 -17.43 -6.46 -5.25
C ARG A 141 -16.09 -5.88 -4.85
N THR A 142 -14.99 -6.55 -5.17
CA THR A 142 -13.64 -6.02 -4.93
C THR A 142 -13.37 -4.81 -5.79
N TYR A 143 -13.79 -4.81 -7.07
CA TYR A 143 -13.72 -3.58 -7.90
C TYR A 143 -14.53 -2.44 -7.28
N ALA A 144 -15.75 -2.70 -6.82
CA ALA A 144 -16.59 -1.69 -6.17
C ALA A 144 -15.96 -1.14 -4.89
N TYR A 145 -15.38 -2.01 -4.07
CA TYR A 145 -14.64 -1.63 -2.87
C TYR A 145 -13.45 -0.72 -3.19
N CYS A 146 -12.64 -1.08 -4.18
CA CYS A 146 -11.49 -0.27 -4.61
C CYS A 146 -11.94 1.08 -5.18
N ALA A 147 -13.00 1.09 -6.01
CA ALA A 147 -13.58 2.32 -6.54
C ALA A 147 -14.05 3.26 -5.41
N LEU A 148 -14.73 2.72 -4.40
CA LEU A 148 -15.20 3.48 -3.24
C LEU A 148 -14.03 4.07 -2.44
N CYS A 149 -13.04 3.26 -2.09
CA CYS A 149 -11.87 3.72 -1.34
C CYS A 149 -11.08 4.78 -2.10
N TRP A 150 -10.81 4.58 -3.41
CA TRP A 150 -10.11 5.58 -4.21
C TRP A 150 -10.93 6.85 -4.44
N THR A 151 -12.25 6.75 -4.58
CA THR A 151 -13.13 7.94 -4.64
C THR A 151 -13.06 8.72 -3.34
N ALA A 152 -13.17 8.03 -2.20
CA ALA A 152 -13.06 8.67 -0.89
C ALA A 152 -11.67 9.30 -0.66
N ALA A 153 -10.61 8.65 -1.14
CA ALA A 153 -9.25 9.22 -1.14
C ALA A 153 -9.16 10.49 -1.99
N ALA A 154 -9.69 10.46 -3.22
CA ALA A 154 -9.72 11.62 -4.11
C ALA A 154 -10.52 12.78 -3.51
N VAL A 155 -11.64 12.49 -2.86
CA VAL A 155 -12.45 13.51 -2.14
C VAL A 155 -11.65 14.08 -0.95
N ALA A 156 -11.03 13.23 -0.12
CA ALA A 156 -10.25 13.69 1.03
C ALA A 156 -9.11 14.63 0.60
N PHE A 157 -8.36 14.29 -0.44
CA PHE A 157 -7.32 15.15 -1.00
C PHE A 157 -7.91 16.37 -1.72
N GLY A 158 -9.06 16.23 -2.38
CA GLY A 158 -9.76 17.34 -3.05
C GLY A 158 -10.26 18.42 -2.10
N LEU A 159 -10.63 18.04 -0.87
CA LEU A 159 -10.97 18.97 0.21
C LEU A 159 -9.76 19.76 0.74
N LEU A 160 -8.54 19.25 0.54
CA LEU A 160 -7.30 19.98 0.83
C LEU A 160 -6.90 20.90 -0.33
N ASP A 161 -6.93 20.37 -1.54
CA ASP A 161 -6.67 21.09 -2.79
C ASP A 161 -7.44 20.40 -3.93
N PRO A 162 -8.37 21.08 -4.62
CA PRO A 162 -9.16 20.50 -5.72
C PRO A 162 -8.31 19.85 -6.82
N ARG A 163 -7.09 20.35 -7.05
CA ARG A 163 -6.16 19.80 -8.05
C ARG A 163 -5.69 18.39 -7.68
N LEU A 164 -5.48 18.16 -6.37
CA LEU A 164 -5.09 16.84 -5.87
C LEU A 164 -6.23 15.84 -6.02
N GLY A 165 -7.46 16.25 -5.70
CA GLY A 165 -8.65 15.43 -5.94
C GLY A 165 -8.81 15.07 -7.41
N ALA A 166 -8.67 16.05 -8.32
CA ALA A 166 -8.75 15.83 -9.76
C ALA A 166 -7.66 14.86 -10.26
N LEU A 167 -6.42 15.01 -9.76
CA LEU A 167 -5.32 14.11 -10.09
C LEU A 167 -5.61 12.68 -9.65
N LEU A 168 -6.09 12.50 -8.41
CA LEU A 168 -6.36 11.18 -7.85
C LEU A 168 -7.63 10.52 -8.40
N ALA A 169 -8.52 11.29 -9.05
CA ALA A 169 -9.71 10.75 -9.72
C ALA A 169 -9.37 9.74 -10.84
N CYS A 170 -8.13 9.73 -11.35
CA CYS A 170 -7.69 8.74 -12.33
C CYS A 170 -7.80 7.29 -11.81
N TYR A 171 -7.66 7.06 -10.49
CA TYR A 171 -7.75 5.72 -9.91
C TYR A 171 -9.18 5.15 -9.92
N PRO A 172 -10.20 5.82 -9.35
CA PRO A 172 -11.57 5.30 -9.44
C PRO A 172 -12.08 5.22 -10.88
N VAL A 173 -11.71 6.14 -11.76
CA VAL A 173 -12.03 6.04 -13.18
C VAL A 173 -11.35 4.82 -13.81
N GLY A 174 -10.05 4.63 -13.55
CA GLY A 174 -9.26 3.51 -14.06
C GLY A 174 -9.84 2.16 -13.64
N VAL A 175 -10.21 1.97 -12.36
CA VAL A 175 -10.76 0.70 -11.89
C VAL A 175 -12.16 0.41 -12.50
N VAL A 176 -12.98 1.43 -12.70
CA VAL A 176 -14.28 1.27 -13.38
C VAL A 176 -14.09 0.86 -14.84
N LEU A 177 -13.13 1.49 -15.54
CA LEU A 177 -12.80 1.11 -16.91
C LEU A 177 -12.26 -0.31 -17.00
N VAL A 178 -11.40 -0.74 -16.09
CA VAL A 178 -10.91 -2.14 -16.03
C VAL A 178 -12.07 -3.09 -15.79
N ALA A 179 -12.93 -2.82 -14.82
CA ALA A 179 -14.07 -3.67 -14.47
C ALA A 179 -15.09 -3.82 -15.62
N GLN A 180 -15.20 -2.83 -16.52
CA GLN A 180 -16.10 -2.84 -17.67
C GLN A 180 -15.45 -3.31 -18.98
N SER A 181 -14.14 -3.51 -18.98
CA SER A 181 -13.39 -3.93 -20.15
C SER A 181 -13.16 -5.44 -20.17
N SER A 182 -12.68 -5.95 -21.29
CA SER A 182 -12.17 -7.32 -21.43
C SER A 182 -10.69 -7.45 -21.08
N VAL A 183 -10.09 -6.41 -20.49
CA VAL A 183 -8.68 -6.42 -20.10
C VAL A 183 -8.49 -7.32 -18.88
N ASP A 184 -7.53 -8.23 -18.97
CA ASP A 184 -7.10 -9.05 -17.83
C ASP A 184 -6.61 -8.15 -16.69
N VAL A 185 -7.13 -8.37 -15.49
CA VAL A 185 -6.82 -7.56 -14.31
C VAL A 185 -5.34 -7.63 -13.91
N ALA A 186 -4.69 -8.78 -14.09
CA ALA A 186 -3.26 -8.91 -13.82
C ALA A 186 -2.45 -8.03 -14.78
N ARG A 187 -2.85 -7.96 -16.04
CA ARG A 187 -2.24 -7.06 -17.02
C ARG A 187 -2.51 -5.59 -16.68
N ALA A 188 -3.73 -5.23 -16.26
CA ALA A 188 -4.06 -3.89 -15.81
C ALA A 188 -3.19 -3.49 -14.62
N TYR A 189 -3.03 -4.37 -13.64
CA TYR A 189 -2.20 -4.12 -12.47
C TYR A 189 -0.73 -3.80 -12.82
N TRP A 190 -0.17 -4.43 -13.87
CA TRP A 190 1.20 -4.13 -14.33
C TRP A 190 1.41 -2.68 -14.81
N TRP A 191 0.33 -1.96 -15.14
CA TRP A 191 0.41 -0.55 -15.52
C TRP A 191 0.37 0.40 -14.31
N TYR A 192 -0.08 -0.07 -13.14
CA TYR A 192 -0.18 0.80 -11.95
C TYR A 192 1.16 1.39 -11.49
N PRO A 193 2.32 0.70 -11.56
CA PRO A 193 3.60 1.34 -11.27
C PRO A 193 3.87 2.57 -12.14
N ALA A 194 3.53 2.52 -13.43
CA ALA A 194 3.67 3.66 -14.32
C ALA A 194 2.68 4.79 -13.95
N VAL A 195 1.41 4.45 -13.69
CA VAL A 195 0.40 5.41 -13.23
C VAL A 195 0.85 6.07 -11.93
N ASN A 196 1.29 5.29 -10.95
CA ASN A 196 1.76 5.79 -9.66
C ASN A 196 3.00 6.69 -9.82
N THR A 197 3.91 6.35 -10.73
CA THR A 197 5.08 7.18 -11.04
C THR A 197 4.65 8.54 -11.62
N VAL A 198 3.73 8.55 -12.58
CA VAL A 198 3.23 9.80 -13.19
C VAL A 198 2.49 10.65 -12.15
N VAL A 199 1.56 10.05 -11.41
CA VAL A 199 0.78 10.75 -10.37
C VAL A 199 1.72 11.28 -9.29
N GLY A 200 2.67 10.47 -8.81
CA GLY A 200 3.66 10.88 -7.82
C GLY A 200 4.57 12.00 -8.32
N ALA A 201 5.02 11.94 -9.58
CA ALA A 201 5.82 12.99 -10.20
C ALA A 201 5.05 14.31 -10.31
N VAL A 202 3.80 14.28 -10.78
CA VAL A 202 2.94 15.48 -10.89
C VAL A 202 2.69 16.07 -9.50
N PHE A 203 2.41 15.23 -8.50
CA PHE A 203 2.22 15.65 -7.12
C PHE A 203 3.48 16.35 -6.56
N THR A 204 4.63 15.72 -6.73
CA THR A 204 5.92 16.23 -6.23
C THR A 204 6.35 17.49 -6.96
N MET A 205 6.29 17.49 -8.30
CA MET A 205 6.68 18.66 -9.09
C MET A 205 5.75 19.85 -8.85
N GLY A 206 4.43 19.61 -8.68
CA GLY A 206 3.49 20.66 -8.32
C GLY A 206 3.78 21.28 -6.95
N GLY A 207 4.20 20.46 -5.97
CA GLY A 207 4.65 20.93 -4.66
C GLY A 207 5.94 21.73 -4.75
N LEU A 208 6.96 21.21 -5.43
CA LEU A 208 8.24 21.89 -5.62
C LEU A 208 8.09 23.20 -6.40
N TRP A 209 7.24 23.22 -7.42
CA TRP A 209 6.95 24.45 -8.17
C TRP A 209 6.46 25.58 -7.28
N ARG A 210 5.53 25.26 -6.35
CA ARG A 210 5.03 26.25 -5.38
C ARG A 210 6.10 26.73 -4.41
N LEU A 211 7.05 25.87 -4.01
CA LEU A 211 8.15 26.25 -3.13
C LEU A 211 9.13 27.22 -3.82
N VAL A 212 9.32 27.09 -5.14
CA VAL A 212 10.30 27.88 -5.90
C VAL A 212 9.70 29.17 -6.42
N HIS A 213 8.41 29.19 -6.74
CA HIS A 213 7.79 30.34 -7.45
C HIS A 213 6.71 31.06 -6.61
N GLY A 214 6.47 30.63 -5.38
CA GLY A 214 5.54 31.28 -4.45
C GLY A 214 4.12 30.82 -4.65
#